data_6b0f8bf022578f218fdaa9afa3bdfca8
#
_entry.id   6b0f8bf022578f218fdaa9afa3bdfca8
#
_cell.length_a   1.000
_cell.length_b   1.000
_cell.length_c   1.000
_cell.angle_alpha   90.00
_cell.angle_beta   90.00
_cell.angle_gamma   90.00
#
_symmetry.space_group_name_H-M   'P 1'
#
loop_
_entity.id
_entity.type
_entity.pdbx_description
1 polymer ?
#
loop_
_entity_poly.entity_id
_entity_poly.type
_entity_poly.pdbx_seq_one_letter_code
_entity_poly.pdbx_strand_id
1 'polypeptide(L)'
;MLSPIINLTAVQKIALAEPNAADPSCRLSFKSLAERLQSLTVIPTLEESYRLIENTKISADEIRPYLGFKTGNYSRHRVMRNEFVEMLVLCWKPGQRTPIHDHNGSHGAVFVHEGILWETTFEYDTESGLSYKAHQELRHPGLTGSEVPDIHQLGNPDVSGRDLITIHIYAPPLGVLKTYKLGSSAIDLYTPADPDFL
;
A
#
# COMPACT_ATOMS: atom_id res chain seq x y z
N MET A 1 -14.60 -30.68 41.93
CA MET A 1 -15.30 -29.53 41.31
C MET A 1 -14.46 -29.15 40.10
N LEU A 2 -14.92 -29.52 38.91
CA LEU A 2 -14.24 -29.24 37.64
C LEU A 2 -14.89 -28.00 37.03
N SER A 3 -14.11 -26.95 36.80
CA SER A 3 -14.55 -25.74 36.08
C SER A 3 -14.78 -26.06 34.62
N PRO A 4 -15.78 -25.49 33.96
CA PRO A 4 -16.02 -25.74 32.54
C PRO A 4 -15.02 -24.98 31.66
N ILE A 5 -14.42 -25.72 30.74
CA ILE A 5 -13.61 -25.19 29.64
C ILE A 5 -14.57 -24.47 28.68
N ILE A 6 -14.43 -23.16 28.55
CA ILE A 6 -15.14 -22.35 27.54
C ILE A 6 -14.49 -22.65 26.20
N ASN A 7 -15.24 -23.34 25.37
CA ASN A 7 -14.86 -23.67 24.00
C ASN A 7 -15.09 -22.43 23.11
N LEU A 8 -14.02 -21.71 22.75
CA LEU A 8 -14.05 -20.61 21.79
C LEU A 8 -14.01 -21.19 20.37
N THR A 9 -15.15 -21.68 19.90
CA THR A 9 -15.36 -22.02 18.50
C THR A 9 -16.39 -21.08 17.88
N ALA A 10 -16.02 -20.56 16.73
CA ALA A 10 -16.77 -19.77 15.77
C ALA A 10 -16.47 -18.27 15.74
N VAL A 11 -15.27 -17.92 15.29
CA VAL A 11 -15.12 -16.69 14.49
C VAL A 11 -15.89 -16.95 13.19
N GLN A 12 -17.07 -16.37 13.06
CA GLN A 12 -17.80 -16.36 11.79
C GLN A 12 -16.94 -15.59 10.78
N LYS A 13 -16.28 -16.33 9.88
CA LYS A 13 -15.80 -15.77 8.62
C LYS A 13 -17.03 -15.23 7.89
N ILE A 14 -17.25 -13.94 7.92
CA ILE A 14 -18.15 -13.29 6.97
C ILE A 14 -17.45 -13.45 5.62
N ALA A 15 -17.88 -14.47 4.88
CA ALA A 15 -17.45 -14.66 3.51
C ALA A 15 -17.85 -13.40 2.73
N LEU A 16 -16.87 -12.61 2.32
CA LEU A 16 -17.06 -11.56 1.34
C LEU A 16 -17.62 -12.25 0.11
N ALA A 17 -18.87 -11.97 -0.27
CA ALA A 17 -19.47 -12.52 -1.49
C ALA A 17 -18.53 -12.15 -2.65
N GLU A 18 -17.92 -13.17 -3.26
CA GLU A 18 -16.98 -13.01 -4.36
C GLU A 18 -17.72 -12.35 -5.54
N PRO A 19 -17.27 -11.20 -6.06
CA PRO A 19 -17.72 -10.78 -7.38
C PRO A 19 -17.23 -11.84 -8.36
N ASN A 20 -18.12 -12.32 -9.23
CA ASN A 20 -17.80 -13.30 -10.23
C ASN A 20 -16.68 -12.78 -11.13
N ALA A 21 -15.45 -13.25 -10.95
CA ALA A 21 -14.25 -12.78 -11.63
C ALA A 21 -14.27 -12.97 -13.16
N ALA A 22 -15.31 -13.57 -13.69
CA ALA A 22 -15.47 -13.87 -15.11
C ALA A 22 -16.29 -12.82 -15.90
N ASP A 23 -16.93 -11.85 -15.23
CA ASP A 23 -17.73 -10.83 -15.92
C ASP A 23 -17.04 -9.45 -15.85
N PRO A 24 -16.50 -8.92 -16.97
CA PRO A 24 -15.88 -7.59 -17.03
C PRO A 24 -16.83 -6.44 -16.66
N SER A 25 -18.15 -6.67 -16.65
CA SER A 25 -19.18 -5.70 -16.25
C SER A 25 -19.30 -5.58 -14.71
N CYS A 26 -18.68 -6.47 -13.96
CA CYS A 26 -18.79 -6.55 -12.50
C CYS A 26 -17.59 -5.90 -11.76
N ARG A 27 -16.76 -5.08 -12.45
CA ARG A 27 -15.66 -4.38 -11.81
C ARG A 27 -16.16 -3.26 -10.92
N LEU A 28 -15.53 -3.13 -9.74
CA LEU A 28 -15.78 -2.00 -8.85
C LEU A 28 -15.34 -0.69 -9.52
N SER A 29 -16.04 0.41 -9.25
CA SER A 29 -15.51 1.75 -9.49
C SER A 29 -14.51 2.12 -8.39
N PHE A 30 -13.69 3.15 -8.60
CA PHE A 30 -12.77 3.64 -7.57
C PHE A 30 -13.52 4.07 -6.30
N LYS A 31 -14.67 4.72 -6.46
CA LYS A 31 -15.55 5.09 -5.35
C LYS A 31 -16.07 3.85 -4.61
N SER A 32 -16.56 2.84 -5.35
CA SER A 32 -17.06 1.60 -4.76
C SER A 32 -15.96 0.80 -4.03
N LEU A 33 -14.71 0.85 -4.52
CA LEU A 33 -13.56 0.30 -3.79
C LEU A 33 -13.38 1.00 -2.44
N ALA A 34 -13.38 2.33 -2.42
CA ALA A 34 -13.24 3.11 -1.19
C ALA A 34 -14.38 2.83 -0.20
N GLU A 35 -15.62 2.77 -0.67
CA GLU A 35 -16.80 2.42 0.14
C GLU A 35 -16.69 0.99 0.70
N ARG A 36 -16.22 0.04 -0.10
CA ARG A 36 -16.01 -1.35 0.32
C ARG A 36 -14.94 -1.44 1.42
N LEU A 37 -13.80 -0.78 1.23
CA LEU A 37 -12.75 -0.72 2.24
C LEU A 37 -13.25 -0.02 3.52
N GLN A 38 -14.02 1.06 3.39
CA GLN A 38 -14.60 1.78 4.54
C GLN A 38 -15.55 0.91 5.38
N SER A 39 -16.22 -0.05 4.75
CA SER A 39 -17.16 -0.96 5.43
C SER A 39 -16.50 -2.16 6.13
N LEU A 40 -15.19 -2.34 6.00
CA LEU A 40 -14.48 -3.43 6.66
C LEU A 40 -14.51 -3.28 8.18
N THR A 41 -14.69 -4.40 8.87
CA THR A 41 -14.70 -4.51 10.34
C THR A 41 -13.60 -5.42 10.85
N VAL A 42 -12.72 -5.88 9.95
CA VAL A 42 -11.52 -6.68 10.23
C VAL A 42 -10.40 -6.24 9.29
N ILE A 43 -9.16 -6.49 9.68
CA ILE A 43 -7.99 -6.22 8.84
C ILE A 43 -8.03 -7.18 7.64
N PRO A 44 -8.11 -6.67 6.38
CA PRO A 44 -8.04 -7.53 5.20
C PRO A 44 -6.65 -8.15 5.07
N THR A 45 -6.56 -9.31 4.46
CA THR A 45 -5.28 -9.90 4.06
C THR A 45 -4.68 -9.15 2.86
N LEU A 46 -3.38 -9.34 2.61
CA LEU A 46 -2.73 -8.79 1.42
C LEU A 46 -3.41 -9.28 0.13
N GLU A 47 -3.76 -10.58 0.08
CA GLU A 47 -4.45 -11.17 -1.07
C GLU A 47 -5.83 -10.55 -1.30
N GLU A 48 -6.61 -10.29 -0.24
CA GLU A 48 -7.90 -9.59 -0.35
C GLU A 48 -7.72 -8.15 -0.86
N SER A 49 -6.69 -7.44 -0.38
CA SER A 49 -6.34 -6.10 -0.85
C SER A 49 -5.97 -6.10 -2.34
N TYR A 50 -5.20 -7.09 -2.80
CA TYR A 50 -4.87 -7.28 -4.21
C TYR A 50 -6.12 -7.53 -5.06
N ARG A 51 -6.95 -8.50 -4.68
CA ARG A 51 -8.18 -8.82 -5.40
C ARG A 51 -9.12 -7.62 -5.54
N LEU A 52 -9.25 -6.83 -4.49
CA LEU A 52 -10.09 -5.62 -4.51
C LEU A 52 -9.59 -4.60 -5.52
N ILE A 53 -8.29 -4.29 -5.52
CA ILE A 53 -7.76 -3.26 -6.40
C ILE A 53 -7.66 -3.73 -7.86
N GLU A 54 -7.32 -5.00 -8.12
CA GLU A 54 -7.27 -5.60 -9.46
C GLU A 54 -8.66 -5.64 -10.12
N ASN A 55 -9.70 -5.87 -9.32
CA ASN A 55 -11.09 -5.86 -9.79
C ASN A 55 -11.71 -4.46 -9.84
N THR A 56 -10.90 -3.41 -9.76
CA THR A 56 -11.37 -2.03 -9.80
C THR A 56 -11.02 -1.37 -11.13
N LYS A 57 -12.02 -0.74 -11.75
CA LYS A 57 -11.82 0.16 -12.88
C LYS A 57 -11.70 1.58 -12.34
N ILE A 58 -10.55 2.21 -12.55
CA ILE A 58 -10.26 3.55 -12.07
C ILE A 58 -10.44 4.51 -13.23
N SER A 59 -11.47 5.36 -13.15
CA SER A 59 -11.68 6.40 -14.15
C SER A 59 -10.93 7.68 -13.81
N ALA A 60 -10.57 8.47 -14.84
CA ALA A 60 -9.89 9.74 -14.66
C ALA A 60 -10.70 10.73 -13.81
N ASP A 61 -12.03 10.70 -13.91
CA ASP A 61 -12.89 11.62 -13.15
C ASP A 61 -12.94 11.27 -11.66
N GLU A 62 -12.93 9.98 -11.32
CA GLU A 62 -12.97 9.52 -9.94
C GLU A 62 -11.65 9.74 -9.20
N ILE A 63 -10.50 9.61 -9.88
CA ILE A 63 -9.19 9.81 -9.26
C ILE A 63 -8.78 11.29 -9.21
N ARG A 64 -9.30 12.12 -10.11
CA ARG A 64 -8.94 13.55 -10.24
C ARG A 64 -8.95 14.34 -8.92
N PRO A 65 -9.92 14.17 -8.00
CA PRO A 65 -9.93 14.86 -6.71
C PRO A 65 -8.73 14.55 -5.81
N TYR A 66 -7.98 13.50 -6.11
CA TYR A 66 -6.83 13.06 -5.32
C TYR A 66 -5.50 13.31 -6.04
N LEU A 67 -5.50 14.04 -7.15
CA LEU A 67 -4.28 14.36 -7.89
C LEU A 67 -3.72 15.71 -7.46
N GLY A 68 -2.49 15.70 -6.97
CA GLY A 68 -1.78 16.93 -6.60
C GLY A 68 -0.28 16.64 -6.47
N PHE A 69 0.53 17.25 -7.35
CA PHE A 69 1.96 17.03 -7.40
C PHE A 69 2.71 18.16 -6.68
N LYS A 70 3.73 17.81 -5.91
CA LYS A 70 4.59 18.78 -5.19
C LYS A 70 6.00 18.76 -5.76
N THR A 71 6.69 19.88 -5.64
CA THR A 71 8.14 19.96 -5.84
C THR A 71 8.85 19.53 -4.55
N GLY A 72 9.97 18.83 -4.69
CA GLY A 72 10.81 18.42 -3.56
C GLY A 72 10.46 17.04 -2.99
N ASN A 73 9.21 16.70 -2.80
CA ASN A 73 8.79 15.37 -2.33
C ASN A 73 7.48 14.94 -3.00
N TYR A 74 7.21 13.64 -3.03
CA TYR A 74 5.91 13.12 -3.47
C TYR A 74 4.80 13.58 -2.53
N SER A 75 3.59 13.66 -3.06
CA SER A 75 2.39 13.96 -2.27
C SER A 75 1.61 12.69 -1.93
N ARG A 76 0.86 12.75 -0.84
CA ARG A 76 0.02 11.66 -0.33
C ARG A 76 -1.38 12.18 -0.09
N HIS A 77 -2.37 11.66 -0.80
CA HIS A 77 -3.76 12.09 -0.69
C HIS A 77 -4.61 10.95 -0.15
N ARG A 78 -5.24 11.18 1.01
CA ARG A 78 -6.06 10.16 1.65
C ARG A 78 -7.41 10.04 0.96
N VAL A 79 -7.73 8.83 0.47
CA VAL A 79 -9.03 8.50 -0.08
C VAL A 79 -9.99 8.12 1.04
N MET A 80 -9.55 7.23 1.93
CA MET A 80 -10.30 6.81 3.12
C MET A 80 -9.36 6.23 4.18
N ARG A 81 -9.84 6.19 5.42
CA ARG A 81 -9.20 5.50 6.54
C ARG A 81 -10.25 5.12 7.57
N ASN A 82 -10.18 3.90 8.07
CA ASN A 82 -10.87 3.44 9.26
C ASN A 82 -9.87 2.77 10.21
N GLU A 83 -10.34 2.02 11.19
CA GLU A 83 -9.52 1.31 12.16
C GLU A 83 -8.68 0.16 11.53
N PHE A 84 -9.13 -0.39 10.40
CA PHE A 84 -8.63 -1.63 9.82
C PHE A 84 -7.77 -1.43 8.57
N VAL A 85 -8.02 -0.35 7.82
CA VAL A 85 -7.38 -0.12 6.52
C VAL A 85 -7.31 1.36 6.17
N GLU A 86 -6.28 1.74 5.42
CA GLU A 86 -6.11 3.07 4.83
C GLU A 86 -5.86 2.96 3.33
N MET A 87 -6.50 3.82 2.54
CA MET A 87 -6.27 3.93 1.09
C MET A 87 -5.77 5.32 0.74
N LEU A 88 -4.67 5.39 0.00
CA LEU A 88 -4.01 6.61 -0.43
C LEU A 88 -3.81 6.63 -1.94
N VAL A 89 -3.84 7.83 -2.52
CA VAL A 89 -3.27 8.12 -3.84
C VAL A 89 -1.97 8.89 -3.63
N LEU A 90 -0.88 8.40 -4.22
CA LEU A 90 0.41 9.09 -4.18
C LEU A 90 0.76 9.61 -5.57
N CYS A 91 1.21 10.88 -5.63
CA CYS A 91 1.61 11.54 -6.86
C CYS A 91 3.10 11.90 -6.78
N TRP A 92 3.86 11.49 -7.80
CA TRP A 92 5.31 11.55 -7.82
C TRP A 92 5.82 12.27 -9.07
N LYS A 93 6.64 13.29 -8.89
CA LYS A 93 7.46 13.85 -9.95
C LYS A 93 8.66 12.94 -10.24
N PRO A 94 9.26 13.00 -11.44
CA PRO A 94 10.50 12.28 -11.74
C PRO A 94 11.57 12.52 -10.65
N GLY A 95 12.27 11.46 -10.25
CA GLY A 95 13.31 11.48 -9.23
C GLY A 95 12.84 11.39 -7.77
N GLN A 96 11.55 11.54 -7.49
CA GLN A 96 11.03 11.45 -6.12
C GLN A 96 10.97 10.00 -5.62
N ARG A 97 11.33 9.79 -4.34
CA ARG A 97 11.45 8.47 -3.69
C ARG A 97 11.03 8.51 -2.25
N THR A 98 10.63 7.34 -1.72
CA THR A 98 10.52 7.16 -0.26
C THR A 98 11.91 7.03 0.37
N PRO A 99 12.06 7.23 1.68
CA PRO A 99 13.15 6.60 2.43
C PRO A 99 13.15 5.09 2.21
N ILE A 100 14.26 4.40 2.49
CA ILE A 100 14.24 2.94 2.64
C ILE A 100 13.53 2.66 3.98
N HIS A 101 12.44 1.90 3.95
CA HIS A 101 11.58 1.71 5.12
C HIS A 101 10.91 0.35 5.12
N ASP A 102 10.41 -0.05 6.28
CA ASP A 102 9.39 -1.08 6.44
C ASP A 102 8.07 -0.45 6.91
N HIS A 103 7.03 -1.24 6.92
CA HIS A 103 5.69 -0.78 7.32
C HIS A 103 5.37 -1.07 8.79
N ASN A 104 6.32 -1.60 9.57
CA ASN A 104 6.24 -1.85 11.03
C ASN A 104 4.94 -2.55 11.47
N GLY A 105 4.54 -3.59 10.74
CA GLY A 105 3.37 -4.42 11.04
C GLY A 105 2.16 -4.23 10.12
N SER A 106 2.17 -3.23 9.24
CA SER A 106 1.17 -3.10 8.19
C SER A 106 1.67 -3.78 6.91
N HIS A 107 0.83 -4.57 6.26
CA HIS A 107 1.11 -4.94 4.87
C HIS A 107 0.61 -3.84 3.91
N GLY A 108 1.22 -3.77 2.74
CA GLY A 108 0.88 -2.78 1.73
C GLY A 108 0.65 -3.39 0.36
N ALA A 109 -0.48 -3.08 -0.27
CA ALA A 109 -0.73 -3.34 -1.69
C ALA A 109 -0.56 -2.02 -2.46
N VAL A 110 0.27 -2.03 -3.51
CA VAL A 110 0.58 -0.85 -4.32
C VAL A 110 0.22 -1.12 -5.77
N PHE A 111 -0.66 -0.31 -6.33
CA PHE A 111 -1.09 -0.38 -7.73
C PHE A 111 -0.56 0.82 -8.51
N VAL A 112 0.08 0.56 -9.64
CA VAL A 112 0.54 1.59 -10.57
C VAL A 112 -0.61 1.99 -11.48
N HIS A 113 -1.18 3.18 -11.25
CA HIS A 113 -2.27 3.72 -12.07
C HIS A 113 -1.74 4.40 -13.33
N GLU A 114 -0.64 5.15 -13.23
CA GLU A 114 0.00 5.83 -14.35
C GLU A 114 1.50 5.96 -14.10
N GLY A 115 2.31 5.89 -15.16
CA GLY A 115 3.75 6.08 -15.11
C GLY A 115 4.54 4.79 -14.87
N ILE A 116 5.70 4.95 -14.26
CA ILE A 116 6.67 3.89 -13.99
C ILE A 116 7.05 3.95 -12.51
N LEU A 117 6.85 2.85 -11.79
CA LEU A 117 7.29 2.68 -10.42
C LEU A 117 8.56 1.83 -10.39
N TRP A 118 9.60 2.35 -9.74
CA TRP A 118 10.74 1.56 -9.32
C TRP A 118 10.55 1.11 -7.87
N GLU A 119 10.75 -0.17 -7.65
CA GLU A 119 10.82 -0.74 -6.32
C GLU A 119 12.15 -1.44 -6.12
N THR A 120 12.82 -1.09 -5.03
CA THR A 120 14.04 -1.75 -4.58
C THR A 120 13.78 -2.36 -3.22
N THR A 121 14.03 -3.66 -3.08
CA THR A 121 13.90 -4.39 -1.82
C THR A 121 15.27 -4.65 -1.20
N PHE A 122 15.27 -4.79 0.11
CA PHE A 122 16.47 -4.90 0.93
C PHE A 122 16.34 -6.04 1.94
N GLU A 123 17.48 -6.51 2.43
CA GLU A 123 17.60 -7.43 3.55
C GLU A 123 18.35 -6.73 4.69
N TYR A 124 17.91 -6.98 5.92
CA TYR A 124 18.52 -6.43 7.09
C TYR A 124 19.03 -7.53 8.01
N ASP A 125 20.27 -7.39 8.42
CA ASP A 125 20.92 -8.24 9.40
C ASP A 125 21.51 -7.37 10.51
N THR A 126 21.44 -7.82 11.75
CA THR A 126 21.87 -7.03 12.92
C THR A 126 23.38 -6.81 13.00
N GLU A 127 24.16 -7.67 12.36
CA GLU A 127 25.64 -7.59 12.37
C GLU A 127 26.16 -6.84 11.14
N SER A 128 25.67 -7.21 9.95
CA SER A 128 26.12 -6.65 8.66
C SER A 128 25.33 -5.44 8.20
N GLY A 129 24.16 -5.17 8.82
CA GLY A 129 23.30 -4.05 8.48
C GLY A 129 22.43 -4.29 7.25
N LEU A 130 22.00 -3.19 6.62
CA LEU A 130 21.12 -3.23 5.45
C LEU A 130 21.91 -3.50 4.18
N SER A 131 21.44 -4.45 3.39
CA SER A 131 21.99 -4.81 2.06
C SER A 131 20.91 -4.82 0.98
N TYR A 132 21.34 -4.61 -0.27
CA TYR A 132 20.48 -4.70 -1.45
C TYR A 132 20.05 -6.16 -1.67
N LYS A 133 18.78 -6.36 -2.02
CA LYS A 133 18.22 -7.68 -2.38
C LYS A 133 17.83 -7.76 -3.84
N ALA A 134 16.90 -6.93 -4.29
CA ALA A 134 16.36 -6.97 -5.63
C ALA A 134 15.84 -5.60 -6.08
N HIS A 135 15.63 -5.46 -7.38
CA HIS A 135 15.01 -4.29 -8.00
C HIS A 135 14.04 -4.73 -9.08
N GLN A 136 12.90 -4.04 -9.14
CA GLN A 136 11.93 -4.24 -10.21
C GLN A 136 11.36 -2.91 -10.71
N GLU A 137 10.93 -2.94 -11.97
CA GLU A 137 10.20 -1.85 -12.61
C GLU A 137 8.78 -2.31 -12.90
N LEU A 138 7.81 -1.52 -12.47
CA LEU A 138 6.39 -1.78 -12.67
C LEU A 138 5.76 -0.66 -13.49
N ARG A 139 4.93 -1.05 -14.45
CA ARG A 139 4.16 -0.15 -15.31
C ARG A 139 2.68 -0.47 -15.20
N HIS A 140 1.83 0.48 -15.54
CA HIS A 140 0.39 0.24 -15.59
C HIS A 140 0.01 -0.88 -16.59
N PRO A 141 -0.83 -1.84 -16.20
CA PRO A 141 -1.32 -2.13 -14.86
C PRO A 141 -0.28 -2.95 -14.07
N GLY A 142 0.33 -2.37 -13.05
CA GLY A 142 1.32 -3.03 -12.20
C GLY A 142 0.86 -3.11 -10.76
N LEU A 143 1.10 -4.23 -10.12
CA LEU A 143 0.77 -4.47 -8.73
C LEU A 143 1.99 -5.02 -8.00
N THR A 144 2.30 -4.46 -6.85
CA THR A 144 3.32 -4.96 -5.94
C THR A 144 2.85 -4.82 -4.49
N GLY A 145 3.58 -5.44 -3.61
CA GLY A 145 3.39 -5.38 -2.17
C GLY A 145 3.93 -6.64 -1.52
N SER A 146 4.07 -6.61 -0.23
CA SER A 146 4.52 -7.77 0.50
C SER A 146 3.94 -7.82 1.91
N GLU A 147 4.00 -9.02 2.48
CA GLU A 147 3.76 -9.22 3.89
C GLU A 147 4.98 -8.79 4.71
N VAL A 148 4.76 -8.50 5.95
CA VAL A 148 5.78 -8.06 6.91
C VAL A 148 6.76 -9.20 7.26
N PRO A 149 8.08 -8.95 7.37
CA PRO A 149 8.77 -7.68 7.19
C PRO A 149 9.09 -7.40 5.72
N ASP A 150 8.85 -6.16 5.32
CA ASP A 150 9.04 -5.66 3.96
C ASP A 150 9.90 -4.40 3.97
N ILE A 151 11.19 -4.53 3.73
CA ILE A 151 12.10 -3.37 3.66
C ILE A 151 12.30 -3.01 2.20
N HIS A 152 11.77 -1.85 1.82
CA HIS A 152 11.84 -1.39 0.45
C HIS A 152 12.01 0.13 0.28
N GLN A 153 12.25 0.55 -0.94
CA GLN A 153 12.19 1.92 -1.41
C GLN A 153 11.38 1.97 -2.69
N LEU A 154 10.39 2.84 -2.75
CA LEU A 154 9.59 3.12 -3.93
C LEU A 154 10.00 4.47 -4.51
N GLY A 155 9.86 4.63 -5.85
CA GLY A 155 10.13 5.91 -6.48
C GLY A 155 9.72 5.98 -7.94
N ASN A 156 9.57 7.21 -8.42
CA ASN A 156 9.47 7.53 -9.84
C ASN A 156 10.89 7.75 -10.39
N PRO A 157 11.38 6.92 -11.33
CA PRO A 157 12.72 7.11 -11.88
C PRO A 157 12.85 8.47 -12.59
N ASP A 158 13.97 9.16 -12.37
CA ASP A 158 14.23 10.46 -12.99
C ASP A 158 14.22 10.36 -14.52
N VAL A 159 14.76 9.27 -15.07
CA VAL A 159 14.79 8.99 -16.51
C VAL A 159 13.42 8.78 -17.14
N SER A 160 12.35 8.62 -16.33
CA SER A 160 11.00 8.45 -16.86
C SER A 160 10.50 9.71 -17.58
N GLY A 161 10.94 10.89 -17.14
CA GLY A 161 10.48 12.20 -17.64
C GLY A 161 8.96 12.41 -17.51
N ARG A 162 8.25 11.53 -16.76
CA ARG A 162 6.79 11.52 -16.62
C ARG A 162 6.40 11.43 -15.15
N ASP A 163 5.25 11.97 -14.83
CA ASP A 163 4.66 11.80 -13.51
C ASP A 163 4.24 10.33 -13.30
N LEU A 164 4.23 9.93 -12.02
CA LEU A 164 3.75 8.62 -11.59
C LEU A 164 2.58 8.83 -10.63
N ILE A 165 1.55 8.00 -10.77
CA ILE A 165 0.42 7.93 -9.85
C ILE A 165 0.30 6.49 -9.37
N THR A 166 0.34 6.32 -8.05
CA THR A 166 0.15 5.01 -7.41
C THR A 166 -0.99 5.05 -6.40
N ILE A 167 -1.67 3.92 -6.25
CA ILE A 167 -2.72 3.73 -5.25
C ILE A 167 -2.22 2.71 -4.26
N HIS A 168 -2.30 3.06 -2.98
CA HIS A 168 -1.79 2.25 -1.88
C HIS A 168 -2.93 1.86 -0.95
N ILE A 169 -2.98 0.59 -0.56
CA ILE A 169 -3.85 0.07 0.49
C ILE A 169 -2.95 -0.49 1.57
N TYR A 170 -3.02 0.08 2.78
CA TYR A 170 -2.28 -0.38 3.95
C TYR A 170 -3.23 -0.96 4.99
N ALA A 171 -2.91 -2.14 5.50
CA ALA A 171 -3.70 -2.80 6.53
C ALA A 171 -2.81 -3.51 7.57
N PRO A 172 -2.95 -3.16 8.86
CA PRO A 172 -3.69 -1.99 9.36
C PRO A 172 -3.16 -0.66 8.81
N PRO A 173 -3.85 0.48 9.06
CA PRO A 173 -3.36 1.80 8.64
C PRO A 173 -1.94 2.10 9.12
N LEU A 174 -1.14 2.79 8.29
CA LEU A 174 0.24 3.13 8.63
C LEU A 174 0.33 3.94 9.92
N GLY A 175 1.27 3.54 10.75
CA GLY A 175 1.70 4.26 11.94
C GLY A 175 3.14 4.75 11.82
N VAL A 176 3.93 4.57 12.87
CA VAL A 176 5.37 4.83 12.87
C VAL A 176 6.08 3.74 12.07
N LEU A 177 6.86 4.12 11.09
CA LEU A 177 7.67 3.24 10.24
C LEU A 177 9.10 3.16 10.78
N LYS A 178 9.81 2.13 10.39
CA LYS A 178 11.28 2.07 10.55
C LYS A 178 11.92 2.48 9.25
N THR A 179 13.00 3.25 9.35
CA THR A 179 13.81 3.64 8.20
C THR A 179 15.26 3.18 8.36
N TYR A 180 15.88 2.93 7.23
CA TYR A 180 17.16 2.24 7.13
C TYR A 180 18.13 3.00 6.24
N LYS A 181 19.44 2.72 6.40
CA LYS A 181 20.52 3.24 5.55
C LYS A 181 21.41 2.10 5.09
N LEU A 182 21.73 2.07 3.80
CA LEU A 182 22.66 1.07 3.24
C LEU A 182 23.97 1.04 4.00
N GLY A 183 24.46 -0.17 4.28
CA GLY A 183 25.72 -0.40 5.00
C GLY A 183 25.68 0.02 6.47
N SER A 184 24.50 0.18 7.06
CA SER A 184 24.32 0.53 8.47
C SER A 184 23.36 -0.42 9.15
N SER A 185 23.65 -0.76 10.42
CA SER A 185 22.71 -1.48 11.29
C SER A 185 21.80 -0.53 12.10
N ALA A 186 21.97 0.80 11.96
CA ALA A 186 21.11 1.76 12.64
C ALA A 186 19.69 1.78 12.01
N ILE A 187 18.70 1.78 12.88
CA ILE A 187 17.28 1.88 12.52
C ILE A 187 16.75 3.17 13.14
N ASP A 188 16.21 4.04 12.29
CA ASP A 188 15.54 5.27 12.73
C ASP A 188 14.01 5.07 12.68
N LEU A 189 13.29 5.79 13.51
CA LEU A 189 11.82 5.84 13.47
C LEU A 189 11.36 7.03 12.65
N TYR A 190 10.36 6.82 11.81
CA TYR A 190 9.81 7.83 10.93
C TYR A 190 8.28 7.81 10.98
N THR A 191 7.70 8.96 11.24
CA THR A 191 6.25 9.13 11.12
C THR A 191 5.98 9.82 9.77
N PRO A 192 5.29 9.16 8.83
CA PRO A 192 4.90 9.81 7.60
C PRO A 192 4.08 11.07 7.91
N ALA A 193 4.35 12.15 7.18
CA ALA A 193 3.52 13.34 7.27
C ALA A 193 2.04 12.98 7.02
N ASP A 194 1.13 13.70 7.69
CA ASP A 194 -0.29 13.54 7.41
C ASP A 194 -0.55 13.69 5.92
N PRO A 195 -1.43 12.86 5.35
CA PRO A 195 -1.80 12.98 3.95
C PRO A 195 -2.31 14.39 3.64
N ASP A 196 -1.96 14.87 2.45
CA ASP A 196 -2.44 16.13 1.95
C ASP A 196 -3.96 16.09 1.79
N PHE A 197 -4.63 17.14 2.22
CA PHE A 197 -6.04 17.39 1.91
C PHE A 197 -6.07 18.34 0.73
N LEU A 198 -6.84 17.99 -0.30
CA LEU A 198 -7.16 18.85 -1.44
C LEU A 198 -8.41 19.66 -1.17
#